data_98e771271f25b96d446ae4826c0b0768
#
_entry.id   98e771271f25b96d446ae4826c0b0768
#
_cell.length_a   1.000
_cell.length_b   1.000
_cell.length_c   1.000
_cell.angle_alpha   90.00
_cell.angle_beta   90.00
_cell.angle_gamma   90.00
#
_symmetry.space_group_name_H-M   'P 1'
#
loop_
_entity.id
_entity.type
_entity.pdbx_description
1 polymer ?
#
loop_
_entity_poly.entity_id
_entity_poly.type
_entity_poly.pdbx_seq_one_letter_code
_entity_poly.pdbx_strand_id
1 'polypeptide(L)'
;MEISLPIGTPRSFDNYRDSFTHHYSANVFYDALKREISFAKREGNLVGVVKFIVPIEASADQLLYFANELELAIRQHDLIARLTEREFVVLLRFDSEVIEACKCLVQRIKNMERREFKFAWAISDGTKGLEQLLQELDNPQIHHSSKSL
;
A
#
# COMPACT_ATOMS: atom_id res chain seq x y z
N MET A 1 13.33 25.27 18.16
CA MET A 1 12.26 25.52 17.18
C MET A 1 12.22 24.39 16.17
N GLU A 2 11.19 23.59 16.22
CA GLU A 2 11.05 22.50 15.27
C GLU A 2 10.59 23.06 13.94
N ILE A 3 11.38 22.80 12.91
CA ILE A 3 10.97 23.11 11.56
C ILE A 3 10.24 21.89 11.01
N SER A 4 8.94 21.99 10.92
CA SER A 4 8.13 20.96 10.29
C SER A 4 8.38 21.02 8.79
N LEU A 5 9.03 19.98 8.25
CA LEU A 5 9.19 19.89 6.81
C LEU A 5 7.84 19.54 6.18
N PRO A 6 7.46 20.22 5.09
CA PRO A 6 6.22 19.89 4.42
C PRO A 6 6.29 18.46 3.85
N ILE A 7 5.17 17.76 3.91
CA ILE A 7 5.03 16.50 3.20
C ILE A 7 5.01 16.83 1.72
N GLY A 8 5.87 16.20 0.97
CA GLY A 8 5.97 16.46 -0.46
C GLY A 8 6.01 15.17 -1.27
N THR A 9 6.29 15.32 -2.55
CA THR A 9 6.47 14.20 -3.44
C THR A 9 7.54 13.26 -2.86
N PRO A 10 7.31 11.94 -2.87
CA PRO A 10 8.29 10.98 -2.39
C PRO A 10 9.63 11.12 -3.09
N ARG A 11 10.71 11.03 -2.34
CA ARG A 11 12.08 11.09 -2.87
C ARG A 11 12.83 9.84 -2.46
N SER A 12 13.68 9.37 -3.35
CA SER A 12 14.55 8.24 -3.09
C SER A 12 15.97 8.59 -3.50
N PHE A 13 16.91 8.42 -2.58
CA PHE A 13 18.32 8.70 -2.85
C PHE A 13 19.02 7.56 -3.56
N ASP A 14 18.51 6.33 -3.41
CA ASP A 14 19.11 5.12 -3.97
C ASP A 14 18.24 4.44 -5.02
N ASN A 15 17.08 5.03 -5.38
CA ASN A 15 16.07 4.49 -6.28
C ASN A 15 15.34 3.25 -5.75
N TYR A 16 15.59 2.85 -4.50
CA TYR A 16 14.92 1.69 -3.90
C TYR A 16 13.99 2.07 -2.77
N ARG A 17 14.41 2.98 -1.90
CA ARG A 17 13.68 3.33 -0.69
C ARG A 17 13.26 4.78 -0.70
N ASP A 18 12.03 5.04 -0.23
CA ASP A 18 11.56 6.39 0.05
C ASP A 18 12.35 6.95 1.24
N SER A 19 12.86 8.18 1.10
CA SER A 19 13.71 8.77 2.14
C SER A 19 12.97 9.13 3.41
N PHE A 20 11.65 9.34 3.33
CA PHE A 20 10.85 9.73 4.50
C PHE A 20 10.36 8.53 5.31
N THR A 21 9.80 7.53 4.63
CA THR A 21 9.18 6.37 5.28
C THR A 21 10.08 5.15 5.33
N HIS A 22 11.14 5.11 4.52
CA HIS A 22 12.02 3.96 4.30
C HIS A 22 11.32 2.75 3.66
N HIS A 23 10.09 2.92 3.20
CA HIS A 23 9.42 1.93 2.38
C HIS A 23 10.02 1.93 0.98
N TYR A 24 9.75 0.89 0.20
CA TYR A 24 10.22 0.86 -1.18
C TYR A 24 9.66 2.03 -1.99
N SER A 25 10.38 2.42 -3.02
CA SER A 25 9.95 3.45 -3.95
C SER A 25 8.85 2.93 -4.88
N ALA A 26 8.14 3.86 -5.54
CA ALA A 26 7.13 3.51 -6.53
C ALA A 26 7.73 2.67 -7.67
N ASN A 27 8.95 2.98 -8.10
CA ASN A 27 9.62 2.25 -9.18
C ASN A 27 9.81 0.78 -8.82
N VAL A 28 10.25 0.50 -7.59
CA VAL A 28 10.41 -0.88 -7.12
C VAL A 28 9.07 -1.61 -7.13
N PHE A 29 8.01 -0.94 -6.69
CA PHE A 29 6.67 -1.53 -6.69
C PHE A 29 6.20 -1.87 -8.10
N TYR A 30 6.31 -0.94 -9.05
CA TYR A 30 5.85 -1.18 -10.42
C TYR A 30 6.61 -2.33 -11.08
N ASP A 31 7.93 -2.38 -10.89
CA ASP A 31 8.75 -3.45 -11.44
C ASP A 31 8.38 -4.81 -10.83
N ALA A 32 8.19 -4.84 -9.51
CA ALA A 32 7.80 -6.06 -8.81
C ALA A 32 6.41 -6.53 -9.25
N LEU A 33 5.46 -5.60 -9.38
CA LEU A 33 4.09 -5.93 -9.80
C LEU A 33 4.07 -6.52 -11.20
N LYS A 34 4.82 -5.94 -12.14
CA LYS A 34 4.93 -6.48 -13.49
C LYS A 34 5.44 -7.91 -13.49
N ARG A 35 6.47 -8.19 -12.69
CA ARG A 35 7.03 -9.55 -12.57
C ARG A 35 6.02 -10.52 -11.98
N GLU A 36 5.31 -10.08 -10.94
CA GLU A 36 4.32 -10.94 -10.28
C GLU A 36 3.12 -11.23 -11.19
N ILE A 37 2.68 -10.27 -12.00
CA ILE A 37 1.61 -10.47 -12.98
C ILE A 37 2.05 -11.52 -14.01
N SER A 38 3.28 -11.40 -14.53
CA SER A 38 3.82 -12.34 -15.50
C SER A 38 3.95 -13.74 -14.90
N PHE A 39 4.39 -13.83 -13.65
CA PHE A 39 4.51 -15.08 -12.92
C PHE A 39 3.13 -15.73 -12.71
N ALA A 40 2.15 -14.94 -12.31
CA ALA A 40 0.78 -15.40 -12.10
C ALA A 40 0.20 -16.00 -13.38
N LYS A 41 0.44 -15.35 -14.52
CA LYS A 41 -0.01 -15.82 -15.81
C LYS A 41 0.59 -17.19 -16.18
N ARG A 42 1.88 -17.37 -15.93
CA ARG A 42 2.57 -18.62 -16.27
C ARG A 42 2.20 -19.77 -15.33
N GLU A 43 2.09 -19.48 -14.04
CA GLU A 43 1.96 -20.50 -13.01
C GLU A 43 0.52 -20.71 -12.53
N GLY A 44 -0.43 -19.91 -13.04
CA GLY A 44 -1.81 -20.01 -12.60
C GLY A 44 -2.05 -19.50 -11.19
N ASN A 45 -1.22 -18.59 -10.70
CA ASN A 45 -1.33 -18.02 -9.36
C ASN A 45 -2.11 -16.72 -9.37
N LEU A 46 -2.41 -16.21 -8.17
CA LEU A 46 -3.01 -14.90 -7.99
C LEU A 46 -1.99 -13.95 -7.36
N VAL A 47 -2.09 -12.69 -7.72
CA VAL A 47 -1.34 -11.61 -7.07
C VAL A 47 -2.32 -10.56 -6.59
N GLY A 48 -2.10 -10.01 -5.39
CA GLY A 48 -2.97 -9.01 -4.80
C GLY A 48 -2.23 -7.72 -4.51
N VAL A 49 -2.95 -6.61 -4.64
CA VAL A 49 -2.44 -5.29 -4.28
C VAL A 49 -3.47 -4.62 -3.39
N VAL A 50 -3.01 -4.05 -2.28
CA VAL A 50 -3.85 -3.24 -1.39
C VAL A 50 -3.25 -1.84 -1.34
N LYS A 51 -4.09 -0.84 -1.57
CA LYS A 51 -3.70 0.56 -1.54
C LYS A 51 -4.37 1.24 -0.36
N PHE A 52 -3.59 2.05 0.36
CA PHE A 52 -4.07 2.87 1.46
C PHE A 52 -3.78 4.33 1.16
N ILE A 53 -4.75 5.19 1.46
CA ILE A 53 -4.64 6.63 1.24
C ILE A 53 -4.90 7.34 2.55
N VAL A 54 -3.89 8.09 3.01
CA VAL A 54 -3.98 8.88 4.24
C VAL A 54 -4.60 10.23 3.91
N PRO A 55 -5.53 10.75 4.75
CA PRO A 55 -6.20 12.03 4.47
C PRO A 55 -5.23 13.19 4.37
N ILE A 56 -5.62 14.20 3.60
CA ILE A 56 -4.81 15.40 3.39
C ILE A 56 -4.57 16.18 4.69
N GLU A 57 -5.46 16.02 5.67
CA GLU A 57 -5.35 16.69 6.96
C GLU A 57 -4.30 16.05 7.87
N ALA A 58 -3.84 14.86 7.54
CA ALA A 58 -2.84 14.17 8.36
C ALA A 58 -1.51 14.90 8.34
N SER A 59 -0.91 15.06 9.52
CA SER A 59 0.41 15.65 9.66
C SER A 59 1.50 14.68 9.17
N ALA A 60 2.72 15.19 9.03
CA ALA A 60 3.88 14.36 8.69
C ALA A 60 4.08 13.23 9.72
N ASP A 61 3.93 13.55 11.01
CA ASP A 61 4.06 12.55 12.07
C ASP A 61 2.97 11.47 11.97
N GLN A 62 1.74 11.86 11.65
CA GLN A 62 0.64 10.93 11.47
C GLN A 62 0.86 10.04 10.26
N LEU A 63 1.39 10.61 9.17
CA LEU A 63 1.72 9.85 7.98
C LEU A 63 2.81 8.80 8.27
N LEU A 64 3.85 9.21 8.98
CA LEU A 64 4.93 8.30 9.35
C LEU A 64 4.45 7.21 10.31
N TYR A 65 3.58 7.56 11.24
CA TYR A 65 2.96 6.61 12.14
C TYR A 65 2.18 5.55 11.35
N PHE A 66 1.37 5.98 10.39
CA PHE A 66 0.60 5.07 9.53
C PHE A 66 1.53 4.14 8.74
N ALA A 67 2.61 4.68 8.20
CA ALA A 67 3.61 3.91 7.47
C ALA A 67 4.21 2.81 8.34
N ASN A 68 4.53 3.13 9.59
CA ASN A 68 5.09 2.18 10.54
C ASN A 68 4.06 1.10 10.93
N GLU A 69 2.80 1.47 11.08
CA GLU A 69 1.73 0.50 11.34
C GLU A 69 1.57 -0.49 10.19
N LEU A 70 1.64 0.00 8.95
CA LEU A 70 1.60 -0.88 7.78
C LEU A 70 2.73 -1.89 7.80
N GLU A 71 3.93 -1.43 8.12
CA GLU A 71 5.11 -2.30 8.18
C GLU A 71 4.94 -3.42 9.21
N LEU A 72 4.32 -3.11 10.35
CA LEU A 72 4.04 -4.11 11.37
C LEU A 72 2.93 -5.08 10.97
N ALA A 73 2.06 -4.68 10.08
CA ALA A 73 0.90 -5.49 9.68
C ALA A 73 1.19 -6.46 8.54
N ILE A 74 2.23 -6.22 7.75
CA ILE A 74 2.55 -7.05 6.59
C ILE A 74 3.44 -8.23 6.98
N ARG A 75 3.48 -9.23 6.08
CA ARG A 75 4.35 -10.40 6.24
C ARG A 75 5.71 -10.14 5.61
N GLN A 76 6.69 -10.98 5.98
CA GLN A 76 8.08 -10.79 5.54
C GLN A 76 8.24 -10.75 4.02
N HIS A 77 7.47 -11.54 3.29
CA HIS A 77 7.57 -11.59 1.82
C HIS A 77 6.64 -10.62 1.10
N ASP A 78 5.82 -9.88 1.84
CA ASP A 78 5.02 -8.82 1.24
C ASP A 78 5.90 -7.61 0.99
N LEU A 79 5.56 -6.86 -0.07
CA LEU A 79 6.31 -5.65 -0.42
C LEU A 79 5.45 -4.43 -0.15
N ILE A 80 6.01 -3.47 0.58
CA ILE A 80 5.33 -2.21 0.87
C ILE A 80 6.08 -1.06 0.21
N ALA A 81 5.34 -0.16 -0.45
CA ALA A 81 5.92 0.98 -1.15
C ALA A 81 5.08 2.22 -0.93
N ARG A 82 5.71 3.38 -1.05
CA ARG A 82 5.05 4.67 -1.05
C ARG A 82 4.89 5.14 -2.49
N LEU A 83 3.65 5.28 -2.96
CA LEU A 83 3.39 5.69 -4.35
C LEU A 83 3.41 7.19 -4.54
N THR A 84 2.68 7.89 -3.70
CA THR A 84 2.58 9.35 -3.73
C THR A 84 2.74 9.88 -2.33
N GLU A 85 2.55 11.19 -2.16
CA GLU A 85 2.67 11.83 -0.85
C GLU A 85 1.92 11.09 0.24
N ARG A 86 0.69 10.62 -0.06
CA ARG A 86 -0.21 10.04 0.94
C ARG A 86 -0.71 8.65 0.58
N GLU A 87 -0.12 8.01 -0.41
CA GLU A 87 -0.54 6.71 -0.87
C GLU A 87 0.51 5.65 -0.62
N PHE A 88 0.08 4.56 0.01
CA PHE A 88 0.90 3.38 0.24
C PHE A 88 0.26 2.19 -0.45
N VAL A 89 1.10 1.30 -0.97
CA VAL A 89 0.63 0.05 -1.57
C VAL A 89 1.36 -1.12 -0.94
N VAL A 90 0.65 -2.23 -0.82
CA VAL A 90 1.23 -3.49 -0.38
C VAL A 90 1.00 -4.50 -1.49
N LEU A 91 2.08 -5.12 -1.95
CA LEU A 91 2.03 -6.20 -2.92
C LEU A 91 2.05 -7.53 -2.15
N LEU A 92 0.95 -8.26 -2.23
CA LEU A 92 0.80 -9.56 -1.57
C LEU A 92 1.15 -10.65 -2.56
N ARG A 93 2.15 -11.43 -2.24
CA ARG A 93 2.68 -12.45 -3.12
C ARG A 93 3.00 -13.73 -2.34
N PHE A 94 3.16 -14.82 -3.08
CA PHE A 94 3.48 -16.15 -2.52
C PHE A 94 2.44 -16.65 -1.52
N ASP A 95 1.16 -16.29 -1.78
CA ASP A 95 0.06 -16.73 -0.93
C ASP A 95 -0.97 -17.44 -1.77
N SER A 96 -1.37 -18.64 -1.34
CA SER A 96 -2.41 -19.40 -2.02
C SER A 96 -3.80 -18.80 -1.83
N GLU A 97 -3.98 -17.96 -0.80
CA GLU A 97 -5.25 -17.33 -0.47
C GLU A 97 -5.12 -15.81 -0.47
N VAL A 98 -4.72 -15.28 -1.61
CA VAL A 98 -4.45 -13.84 -1.78
C VAL A 98 -5.67 -12.99 -1.48
N ILE A 99 -6.87 -13.43 -1.86
CA ILE A 99 -8.10 -12.67 -1.61
C ILE A 99 -8.32 -12.48 -0.11
N GLU A 100 -8.21 -13.56 0.65
CA GLU A 100 -8.35 -13.48 2.10
C GLU A 100 -7.21 -12.68 2.73
N ALA A 101 -6.01 -12.80 2.18
CA ALA A 101 -4.86 -12.01 2.66
C ALA A 101 -5.10 -10.51 2.49
N CYS A 102 -5.67 -10.09 1.38
CA CYS A 102 -6.04 -8.68 1.15
C CYS A 102 -7.06 -8.20 2.20
N LYS A 103 -8.11 -9.00 2.41
CA LYS A 103 -9.15 -8.66 3.38
C LYS A 103 -8.59 -8.60 4.79
N CYS A 104 -7.74 -9.55 5.15
CA CYS A 104 -7.12 -9.59 6.48
C CYS A 104 -6.22 -8.38 6.72
N LEU A 105 -5.44 -7.97 5.73
CA LEU A 105 -4.58 -6.81 5.85
C LEU A 105 -5.42 -5.55 6.09
N VAL A 106 -6.46 -5.33 5.28
CA VAL A 106 -7.35 -4.19 5.46
C VAL A 106 -7.96 -4.20 6.87
N GLN A 107 -8.41 -5.36 7.35
CA GLN A 107 -9.02 -5.46 8.66
C GLN A 107 -8.01 -5.16 9.78
N ARG A 108 -6.76 -5.62 9.63
CA ARG A 108 -5.72 -5.30 10.61
C ARG A 108 -5.49 -3.80 10.70
N ILE A 109 -5.43 -3.11 9.57
CA ILE A 109 -5.22 -1.67 9.56
C ILE A 109 -6.44 -0.95 10.15
N LYS A 110 -7.65 -1.40 9.85
CA LYS A 110 -8.86 -0.84 10.48
C LYS A 110 -8.83 -0.97 12.00
N ASN A 111 -8.29 -2.07 12.51
CA ASN A 111 -8.18 -2.31 13.94
C ASN A 111 -7.09 -1.49 14.60
N MET A 112 -6.00 -1.21 13.89
CA MET A 112 -4.84 -0.48 14.40
C MET A 112 -5.00 1.03 14.28
N GLU A 113 -5.58 1.50 13.18
CA GLU A 113 -5.70 2.92 12.88
C GLU A 113 -7.08 3.44 13.22
N ARG A 114 -7.14 4.38 14.13
CA ARG A 114 -8.41 4.97 14.59
C ARG A 114 -8.87 6.13 13.71
N ARG A 115 -7.94 6.71 12.95
CA ARG A 115 -8.24 7.84 12.08
C ARG A 115 -8.81 7.34 10.76
N GLU A 116 -9.53 8.24 10.08
CA GLU A 116 -10.06 7.95 8.76
C GLU A 116 -8.94 7.69 7.75
N PHE A 117 -9.16 6.74 6.89
CA PHE A 117 -8.30 6.50 5.73
C PHE A 117 -9.12 5.87 4.62
N LYS A 118 -8.60 5.92 3.40
CA LYS A 118 -9.21 5.24 2.26
C LYS A 118 -8.39 4.02 1.91
N PHE A 119 -9.05 3.03 1.34
CA PHE A 119 -8.38 1.81 0.92
C PHE A 119 -9.04 1.22 -0.32
N ALA A 120 -8.29 0.48 -1.09
CA ALA A 120 -8.77 -0.30 -2.22
C ALA A 120 -7.89 -1.53 -2.37
N TRP A 121 -8.43 -2.60 -2.92
CA TRP A 121 -7.60 -3.74 -3.24
C TRP A 121 -8.07 -4.38 -4.55
N ALA A 122 -7.14 -5.01 -5.24
CA ALA A 122 -7.37 -5.63 -6.54
C ALA A 122 -6.55 -6.90 -6.65
N ILE A 123 -7.07 -7.84 -7.43
CA ILE A 123 -6.46 -9.16 -7.64
C ILE A 123 -6.27 -9.38 -9.14
N SER A 124 -5.16 -10.00 -9.51
CA SER A 124 -4.94 -10.43 -10.88
C SER A 124 -4.50 -11.90 -10.91
N ASP A 125 -5.04 -12.63 -11.89
CA ASP A 125 -4.61 -13.99 -12.21
C ASP A 125 -3.60 -14.00 -13.38
N GLY A 126 -3.14 -12.82 -13.77
CA GLY A 126 -2.27 -12.64 -14.93
C GLY A 126 -2.99 -12.15 -16.18
N THR A 127 -4.33 -12.23 -16.22
CA THR A 127 -5.08 -11.71 -17.36
C THR A 127 -5.29 -10.20 -17.27
N LYS A 128 -5.35 -9.66 -16.05
CA LYS A 128 -5.36 -8.23 -15.83
C LYS A 128 -3.92 -7.71 -15.79
N GLY A 129 -3.62 -6.74 -16.63
CA GLY A 129 -2.32 -6.09 -16.62
C GLY A 129 -2.19 -5.00 -15.57
N LEU A 130 -1.02 -4.37 -15.55
CA LEU A 130 -0.68 -3.31 -14.60
C LEU A 130 -1.70 -2.17 -14.62
N GLU A 131 -2.04 -1.65 -15.80
CA GLU A 131 -2.94 -0.51 -15.94
C GLU A 131 -4.32 -0.81 -15.38
N GLN A 132 -4.86 -1.99 -15.66
CA GLN A 132 -6.19 -2.38 -15.20
C GLN A 132 -6.22 -2.50 -13.68
N LEU A 133 -5.18 -3.08 -13.08
CA LEU A 133 -5.08 -3.17 -11.62
C LEU A 133 -5.03 -1.78 -10.98
N LEU A 134 -4.23 -0.88 -11.54
CA LEU A 134 -4.13 0.48 -11.02
C LEU A 134 -5.44 1.24 -11.14
N GLN A 135 -6.19 1.03 -12.23
CA GLN A 135 -7.51 1.64 -12.39
C GLN A 135 -8.49 1.14 -11.33
N GLU A 136 -8.47 -0.14 -11.02
CA GLU A 136 -9.34 -0.69 -9.97
C GLU A 136 -9.02 -0.08 -8.60
N LEU A 137 -7.76 0.24 -8.36
CA LEU A 137 -7.34 0.87 -7.11
C LEU A 137 -7.73 2.34 -7.01
N ASP A 138 -8.19 2.95 -8.09
CA ASP A 138 -8.60 4.35 -8.11
C ASP A 138 -10.04 4.57 -7.58
N ASN A 139 -10.73 3.51 -7.16
CA ASN A 139 -12.06 3.60 -6.56
C ASN A 139 -12.02 3.16 -5.09
N PRO A 140 -11.40 3.94 -4.21
CA PRO A 140 -11.21 3.51 -2.82
C PRO A 140 -12.49 3.60 -2.00
N GLN A 141 -12.57 2.72 -1.01
CA GLN A 141 -13.56 2.77 0.06
C GLN A 141 -13.00 3.60 1.20
N ILE A 142 -13.91 4.17 2.01
CA ILE A 142 -13.53 5.01 3.15
C ILE A 142 -13.75 4.22 4.43
N HIS A 143 -12.69 4.13 5.24
CA HIS A 143 -12.81 3.68 6.62
C HIS A 143 -12.98 4.92 7.49
N HIS A 144 -14.15 5.07 8.07
CA HIS A 144 -14.45 6.21 8.93
C HIS A 144 -13.75 6.06 10.27
N SER A 145 -13.39 7.23 10.82
CA SER A 145 -12.82 7.31 12.16
C SER A 145 -13.74 6.61 13.16
N SER A 146 -13.15 5.76 14.00
CA SER A 146 -13.87 5.10 15.08
C SER A 146 -14.00 6.01 16.30
N LYS A 147 -14.16 7.31 16.08
CA LYS A 147 -14.49 8.20 17.18
C LYS A 147 -15.81 7.72 17.76
N SER A 148 -15.69 6.96 18.80
CA SER A 148 -16.85 6.54 19.54
C SER A 148 -17.62 7.78 19.98
N LEU A 149 -18.82 7.73 19.74
CA LEU A 149 -19.77 8.66 20.25
C LEU A 149 -19.72 8.70 21.78
#